data_9003b9289ad6a15e16066ce0b33cf431
#
_entry.id   9003b9289ad6a15e16066ce0b33cf431
#
_cell.length_a   1.000
_cell.length_b   1.000
_cell.length_c   1.000
_cell.angle_alpha   90.00
_cell.angle_beta   90.00
_cell.angle_gamma   90.00
#
_symmetry.space_group_name_H-M   'P 1'
#
loop_
_entity.id
_entity.type
_entity.pdbx_description
1 polymer ?
#
loop_
_entity_poly.entity_id
_entity_poly.type
_entity_poly.pdbx_seq_one_letter_code
_entity_poly.pdbx_strand_id
1 'polypeptide(L)'
;MTIFFKYNKKQVLQALRYHFLNRPEIRFLLILVNIFAIASAVLFYFKKISAISFFIFSALWFLLMLVIWRILPSTIYKKSQTFANEFGMSFNDAGVELTTTRGNQFWPWQKFSGFLETPYFFHLYFDARSFFLIPKDAFDNLTIQQDVRDLLKNKIKKM
;
A
#
# COMPACT_ATOMS: atom_id res chain seq x y z
N MET A 1 3.73 -11.18 -21.57
CA MET A 1 4.23 -9.78 -21.43
C MET A 1 5.24 -9.77 -20.31
N THR A 2 6.46 -9.27 -20.56
CA THR A 2 7.55 -9.26 -19.55
C THR A 2 7.99 -7.83 -19.31
N ILE A 3 8.19 -7.48 -18.04
CA ILE A 3 8.70 -6.19 -17.61
C ILE A 3 9.90 -6.40 -16.69
N PHE A 4 10.85 -5.46 -16.70
CA PHE A 4 11.96 -5.42 -15.77
C PHE A 4 11.91 -4.11 -14.98
N PHE A 5 12.12 -4.17 -13.68
CA PHE A 5 12.02 -2.99 -12.85
C PHE A 5 12.88 -3.03 -11.61
N LYS A 6 13.18 -1.83 -11.12
CA LYS A 6 13.80 -1.57 -9.82
C LYS A 6 12.93 -0.61 -9.04
N TYR A 7 12.78 -0.85 -7.76
CA TYR A 7 11.90 -0.02 -6.95
C TYR A 7 12.49 1.35 -6.62
N ASN A 8 11.68 2.40 -6.83
CA ASN A 8 11.95 3.74 -6.34
C ASN A 8 11.42 3.87 -4.90
N LYS A 9 12.31 4.22 -3.94
CA LYS A 9 11.96 4.35 -2.53
C LYS A 9 10.76 5.26 -2.26
N LYS A 10 10.71 6.43 -2.91
CA LYS A 10 9.61 7.40 -2.71
C LYS A 10 8.26 6.81 -3.13
N GLN A 11 8.23 6.18 -4.29
CA GLN A 11 7.03 5.55 -4.85
C GLN A 11 6.60 4.35 -4.01
N VAL A 12 7.53 3.50 -3.55
CA VAL A 12 7.21 2.36 -2.67
C VAL A 12 6.63 2.82 -1.35
N LEU A 13 7.19 3.85 -0.71
CA LEU A 13 6.63 4.41 0.51
C LEU A 13 5.20 4.93 0.31
N GLN A 14 4.91 5.51 -0.85
CA GLN A 14 3.57 5.96 -1.21
C GLN A 14 2.63 4.77 -1.43
N ALA A 15 3.08 3.73 -2.13
CA ALA A 15 2.30 2.50 -2.32
C ALA A 15 1.96 1.83 -0.99
N LEU A 16 2.92 1.76 -0.05
CA LEU A 16 2.69 1.24 1.28
C LEU A 16 1.66 2.06 2.06
N ARG A 17 1.66 3.40 1.93
CA ARG A 17 0.60 4.24 2.52
C ARG A 17 -0.78 3.89 1.96
N TYR A 18 -0.93 3.75 0.65
CA TYR A 18 -2.19 3.32 0.04
C TYR A 18 -2.63 1.95 0.54
N HIS A 19 -1.69 1.00 0.65
CA HIS A 19 -1.98 -0.31 1.23
C HIS A 19 -2.57 -0.19 2.64
N PHE A 20 -1.92 0.58 3.54
CA PHE A 20 -2.41 0.75 4.91
C PHE A 20 -3.76 1.45 4.98
N LEU A 21 -3.92 2.54 4.22
CA LEU A 21 -5.19 3.28 4.19
C LEU A 21 -6.35 2.46 3.62
N ASN A 22 -6.07 1.45 2.78
CA ASN A 22 -7.09 0.56 2.26
C ASN A 22 -7.51 -0.53 3.25
N ARG A 23 -6.76 -0.74 4.33
CA ARG A 23 -7.12 -1.72 5.36
C ARG A 23 -8.27 -1.19 6.22
N PRO A 24 -9.36 -1.98 6.39
CA PRO A 24 -10.53 -1.53 7.14
C PRO A 24 -10.20 -1.18 8.59
N GLU A 25 -9.28 -1.90 9.23
CA GLU A 25 -8.86 -1.64 10.62
C GLU A 25 -8.18 -0.26 10.77
N ILE A 26 -7.29 0.08 9.83
CA ILE A 26 -6.59 1.38 9.84
C ILE A 26 -7.58 2.50 9.51
N ARG A 27 -8.48 2.28 8.55
CA ARG A 27 -9.52 3.25 8.20
C ARG A 27 -10.45 3.52 9.37
N PHE A 28 -10.93 2.47 10.05
CA PHE A 28 -11.76 2.61 11.25
C PHE A 28 -11.02 3.36 12.35
N LEU A 29 -9.76 3.01 12.63
CA LEU A 29 -8.92 3.70 13.61
C LEU A 29 -8.77 5.19 13.28
N LEU A 30 -8.51 5.54 12.01
CA LEU A 30 -8.40 6.93 11.58
C LEU A 30 -9.69 7.70 11.79
N ILE A 31 -10.85 7.12 11.44
CA ILE A 31 -12.15 7.74 11.67
C ILE A 31 -12.36 7.99 13.17
N LEU A 32 -12.15 6.97 13.99
CA LEU A 32 -12.34 7.04 15.45
C LEU A 32 -11.47 8.14 16.07
N VAL A 33 -10.19 8.17 15.73
CA VAL A 33 -9.23 9.15 16.26
C VAL A 33 -9.59 10.58 15.84
N ASN A 34 -10.06 10.77 14.61
CA ASN A 34 -10.52 12.10 14.17
C ASN A 34 -11.81 12.53 14.90
N ILE A 35 -12.75 11.61 15.16
CA ILE A 35 -13.94 11.90 15.98
C ILE A 35 -13.52 12.36 17.38
N PHE A 36 -12.59 11.65 18.04
CA PHE A 36 -12.08 12.05 19.35
C PHE A 36 -11.34 13.39 19.32
N ALA A 37 -10.59 13.69 18.28
CA ALA A 37 -9.92 14.99 18.13
C ALA A 37 -10.95 16.13 18.04
N ILE A 38 -12.00 15.95 17.24
CA ILE A 38 -13.09 16.94 17.13
C ILE A 38 -13.82 17.09 18.46
N ALA A 39 -14.19 15.97 19.10
CA ALA A 39 -14.85 15.99 20.40
C ALA A 39 -14.02 16.71 21.47
N SER A 40 -12.71 16.49 21.52
CA SER A 40 -11.82 17.19 22.47
C SER A 40 -11.76 18.69 22.20
N ALA A 41 -11.76 19.12 20.94
CA ALA A 41 -11.79 20.53 20.57
C ALA A 41 -13.10 21.19 20.99
N VAL A 42 -14.23 20.52 20.77
CA VAL A 42 -15.55 21.00 21.21
C VAL A 42 -15.63 21.12 22.74
N LEU A 43 -15.19 20.10 23.48
CA LEU A 43 -15.19 20.11 24.94
C LEU A 43 -14.26 21.21 25.50
N PHE A 44 -13.14 21.46 24.84
CA PHE A 44 -12.26 22.56 25.21
C PHE A 44 -12.91 23.92 24.98
N TYR A 45 -13.57 24.11 23.83
CA TYR A 45 -14.31 25.34 23.52
C TYR A 45 -15.39 25.64 24.58
N PHE A 46 -16.13 24.63 25.01
CA PHE A 46 -17.13 24.75 26.09
C PHE A 46 -16.54 24.77 27.51
N LYS A 47 -15.21 24.85 27.64
CA LYS A 47 -14.49 24.85 28.92
C LYS A 47 -14.80 23.62 29.81
N LYS A 48 -15.14 22.49 29.21
CA LYS A 48 -15.41 21.23 29.92
C LYS A 48 -14.16 20.41 30.21
N ILE A 49 -13.05 20.69 29.52
CA ILE A 49 -11.74 20.09 29.77
C ILE A 49 -10.68 21.18 29.94
N SER A 50 -9.61 20.85 30.66
CA SER A 50 -8.48 21.78 30.89
C SER A 50 -7.62 21.92 29.62
N ALA A 51 -6.87 23.04 29.53
CA ALA A 51 -5.92 23.23 28.44
C ALA A 51 -4.87 22.10 28.37
N ILE A 52 -4.42 21.61 29.52
CA ILE A 52 -3.44 20.51 29.61
C ILE A 52 -4.04 19.24 28.99
N SER A 53 -5.27 18.89 29.34
CA SER A 53 -5.96 17.72 28.75
C SER A 53 -6.10 17.85 27.24
N PHE A 54 -6.49 19.01 26.74
CA PHE A 54 -6.58 19.28 25.31
C PHE A 54 -5.22 19.11 24.61
N PHE A 55 -4.14 19.62 25.20
CA PHE A 55 -2.79 19.45 24.67
C PHE A 55 -2.36 17.98 24.60
N ILE A 56 -2.64 17.20 25.63
CA ILE A 56 -2.32 15.77 25.67
C ILE A 56 -3.06 15.03 24.53
N PHE A 57 -4.36 15.25 24.36
CA PHE A 57 -5.13 14.62 23.28
C PHE A 57 -4.64 15.03 21.91
N SER A 58 -4.30 16.29 21.69
CA SER A 58 -3.75 16.81 20.44
C SER A 58 -2.37 16.20 20.14
N ALA A 59 -1.51 16.06 21.14
CA ALA A 59 -0.20 15.43 21.00
C ALA A 59 -0.32 13.93 20.65
N LEU A 60 -1.24 13.20 21.29
CA LEU A 60 -1.52 11.81 20.97
C LEU A 60 -2.05 11.65 19.55
N TRP A 61 -2.96 12.51 19.11
CA TRP A 61 -3.47 12.53 17.73
C TRP A 61 -2.32 12.73 16.73
N PHE A 62 -1.48 13.75 16.97
CA PHE A 62 -0.34 14.04 16.08
C PHE A 62 0.64 12.88 16.01
N LEU A 63 0.99 12.27 17.16
CA LEU A 63 1.89 11.13 17.24
C LEU A 63 1.34 9.94 16.46
N LEU A 64 0.06 9.63 16.59
CA LEU A 64 -0.58 8.52 15.88
C LEU A 64 -0.59 8.76 14.37
N MET A 65 -0.88 9.99 13.93
CA MET A 65 -0.78 10.36 12.52
C MET A 65 0.65 10.19 12.00
N LEU A 66 1.66 10.61 12.76
CA LEU A 66 3.05 10.45 12.38
C LEU A 66 3.46 8.97 12.27
N VAL A 67 2.96 8.12 13.17
CA VAL A 67 3.19 6.66 13.10
C VAL A 67 2.62 6.08 11.81
N ILE A 68 1.35 6.36 11.50
CA ILE A 68 0.68 5.80 10.32
C ILE A 68 1.29 6.31 9.00
N TRP A 69 1.59 7.62 8.92
CA TRP A 69 2.04 8.23 7.67
C TRP A 69 3.53 8.09 7.39
N ARG A 70 4.36 8.02 8.41
CA ARG A 70 5.82 8.06 8.25
C ARG A 70 6.52 6.83 8.81
N ILE A 71 6.24 6.45 10.04
CA ILE A 71 6.98 5.37 10.70
C ILE A 71 6.62 4.02 10.10
N LEU A 72 5.35 3.68 9.99
CA LEU A 72 4.87 2.38 9.53
C LEU A 72 5.35 2.03 8.11
N PRO A 73 5.14 2.87 7.08
CA PRO A 73 5.64 2.59 5.73
C PRO A 73 7.17 2.50 5.68
N SER A 74 7.87 3.37 6.41
CA SER A 74 9.34 3.41 6.44
C SER A 74 9.93 2.17 7.08
N THR A 75 9.33 1.67 8.15
CA THR A 75 9.77 0.45 8.85
C THR A 75 9.62 -0.78 7.97
N ILE A 76 8.50 -0.90 7.26
CA ILE A 76 8.27 -2.02 6.34
C ILE A 76 9.23 -1.94 5.15
N TYR A 77 9.43 -0.77 4.58
CA TYR A 77 10.41 -0.58 3.52
C TYR A 77 11.81 -1.06 3.95
N LYS A 78 12.27 -0.67 5.14
CA LYS A 78 13.59 -1.03 5.66
C LYS A 78 13.72 -2.52 5.96
N LYS A 79 12.66 -3.19 6.42
CA LYS A 79 12.66 -4.63 6.74
C LYS A 79 12.61 -5.52 5.50
N SER A 80 12.10 -5.01 4.39
CA SER A 80 11.95 -5.79 3.16
C SER A 80 13.18 -5.67 2.27
N GLN A 81 13.99 -6.72 2.20
CA GLN A 81 15.11 -6.83 1.25
C GLN A 81 14.63 -6.85 -0.22
N THR A 82 13.37 -7.17 -0.45
CA THR A 82 12.76 -7.21 -1.78
C THR A 82 12.90 -5.89 -2.53
N PHE A 83 12.77 -4.76 -1.85
CA PHE A 83 12.81 -3.45 -2.51
C PHE A 83 14.20 -2.98 -2.94
N ALA A 84 15.26 -3.71 -2.60
CA ALA A 84 16.64 -3.41 -2.99
C ALA A 84 17.07 -4.11 -4.29
N ASN A 85 16.31 -5.11 -4.75
CA ASN A 85 16.67 -5.95 -5.89
C ASN A 85 15.98 -5.49 -7.18
N GLU A 86 16.53 -5.94 -8.31
CA GLU A 86 15.90 -5.85 -9.62
C GLU A 86 15.09 -7.11 -9.88
N PHE A 87 13.93 -6.96 -10.53
CA PHE A 87 13.01 -8.02 -10.84
C PHE A 87 12.62 -8.02 -12.31
N GLY A 88 12.46 -9.22 -12.87
CA GLY A 88 11.69 -9.44 -14.08
C GLY A 88 10.34 -10.02 -13.70
N MET A 89 9.27 -9.55 -14.29
CA MET A 89 7.93 -10.11 -14.09
C MET A 89 7.27 -10.36 -15.43
N SER A 90 6.82 -11.58 -15.64
CA SER A 90 6.11 -12.00 -16.85
C SER A 90 4.66 -12.32 -16.52
N PHE A 91 3.75 -11.80 -17.36
CA PHE A 91 2.32 -12.04 -17.26
C PHE A 91 1.86 -12.92 -18.43
N ASN A 92 1.17 -13.99 -18.13
CA ASN A 92 0.58 -14.89 -19.11
C ASN A 92 -0.84 -15.34 -18.68
N ASP A 93 -1.53 -16.11 -19.51
CA ASP A 93 -2.89 -16.56 -19.21
C ASP A 93 -2.99 -17.50 -18.00
N ALA A 94 -1.91 -18.19 -17.65
CA ALA A 94 -1.87 -19.14 -16.54
C ALA A 94 -1.51 -18.47 -15.20
N GLY A 95 -0.76 -17.36 -15.22
CA GLY A 95 -0.33 -16.70 -13.99
C GLY A 95 0.77 -15.66 -14.20
N VAL A 96 1.50 -15.42 -13.13
CA VAL A 96 2.61 -14.46 -13.05
C VAL A 96 3.89 -15.23 -12.74
N GLU A 97 4.93 -14.98 -13.51
CA GLU A 97 6.28 -15.50 -13.26
C GLU A 97 7.20 -14.35 -12.82
N LEU A 98 7.85 -14.51 -11.69
CA LEU A 98 8.86 -13.59 -11.19
C LEU A 98 10.25 -14.14 -11.46
N THR A 99 11.07 -13.38 -12.15
CA THR A 99 12.47 -13.67 -12.40
C THR A 99 13.34 -12.86 -11.46
N THR A 100 14.19 -13.54 -10.72
CA THR A 100 15.14 -12.93 -9.78
C THR A 100 16.55 -13.48 -10.03
N THR A 101 17.54 -12.87 -9.42
CA THR A 101 18.94 -13.39 -9.42
C THR A 101 19.06 -14.77 -8.76
N ARG A 102 18.05 -15.22 -8.00
CA ARG A 102 18.01 -16.52 -7.30
C ARG A 102 17.20 -17.59 -8.02
N GLY A 103 16.63 -17.26 -9.19
CA GLY A 103 15.80 -18.14 -10.00
C GLY A 103 14.41 -17.58 -10.30
N ASN A 104 13.63 -18.37 -11.02
CA ASN A 104 12.27 -18.02 -11.42
C ASN A 104 11.27 -18.69 -10.50
N GLN A 105 10.20 -17.98 -10.23
CA GLN A 105 9.07 -18.50 -9.45
C GLN A 105 7.75 -18.14 -10.12
N PHE A 106 6.89 -19.15 -10.29
CA PHE A 106 5.59 -19.01 -10.93
C PHE A 106 4.44 -19.04 -9.90
N TRP A 107 3.47 -18.16 -10.09
CA TRP A 107 2.22 -18.12 -9.31
C TRP A 107 1.02 -18.13 -10.25
N PRO A 108 0.16 -19.15 -10.20
CA PRO A 108 -1.08 -19.16 -10.93
C PRO A 108 -2.04 -18.08 -10.40
N TRP A 109 -2.94 -17.58 -11.25
CA TRP A 109 -3.86 -16.50 -10.91
C TRP A 109 -4.70 -16.79 -9.65
N GLN A 110 -5.04 -18.05 -9.41
CA GLN A 110 -5.82 -18.50 -8.24
C GLN A 110 -5.12 -18.27 -6.88
N LYS A 111 -3.81 -18.01 -6.88
CA LYS A 111 -3.06 -17.68 -5.66
C LYS A 111 -3.26 -16.24 -5.22
N PHE A 112 -3.81 -15.39 -6.08
CA PHE A 112 -4.05 -13.99 -5.76
C PHE A 112 -5.48 -13.80 -5.28
N SER A 113 -5.64 -13.17 -4.11
CA SER A 113 -6.96 -12.86 -3.52
C SER A 113 -7.61 -11.62 -4.14
N GLY A 114 -6.81 -10.73 -4.72
CA GLY A 114 -7.30 -9.50 -5.34
C GLY A 114 -6.19 -8.60 -5.86
N PHE A 115 -6.58 -7.52 -6.55
CA PHE A 115 -5.63 -6.48 -6.91
C PHE A 115 -6.19 -5.08 -6.60
N LEU A 116 -5.29 -4.16 -6.32
CA LEU A 116 -5.57 -2.73 -6.13
C LEU A 116 -4.73 -1.91 -7.09
N GLU A 117 -5.36 -1.01 -7.81
CA GLU A 117 -4.67 -0.07 -8.67
C GLU A 117 -4.50 1.28 -7.96
N THR A 118 -3.26 1.75 -7.90
CA THR A 118 -2.89 3.06 -7.36
C THR A 118 -2.24 3.92 -8.46
N PRO A 119 -1.98 5.21 -8.25
CA PRO A 119 -1.37 6.05 -9.28
C PRO A 119 -0.08 5.51 -9.88
N TYR A 120 0.78 4.87 -9.07
CA TYR A 120 2.12 4.42 -9.50
C TYR A 120 2.29 2.91 -9.54
N PHE A 121 1.35 2.11 -8.98
CA PHE A 121 1.50 0.67 -8.87
C PHE A 121 0.20 -0.09 -9.11
N PHE A 122 0.35 -1.33 -9.59
CA PHE A 122 -0.63 -2.38 -9.33
C PHE A 122 -0.16 -3.19 -8.12
N HIS A 123 -1.02 -3.37 -7.14
CA HIS A 123 -0.79 -4.20 -5.97
C HIS A 123 -1.49 -5.53 -6.21
N LEU A 124 -0.77 -6.64 -6.27
CA LEU A 124 -1.33 -7.98 -6.38
C LEU A 124 -1.28 -8.66 -5.02
N TYR A 125 -2.42 -8.89 -4.41
CA TYR A 125 -2.53 -9.46 -3.07
C TYR A 125 -2.62 -10.98 -3.10
N PHE A 126 -1.79 -11.65 -2.32
CA PHE A 126 -1.98 -13.04 -1.94
C PHE A 126 -2.96 -13.15 -0.78
N ASP A 127 -2.77 -12.31 0.22
CA ASP A 127 -3.58 -12.15 1.42
C ASP A 127 -3.55 -10.69 1.91
N ALA A 128 -4.16 -10.42 3.08
CA ALA A 128 -4.22 -9.07 3.64
C ALA A 128 -2.85 -8.47 4.01
N ARG A 129 -1.78 -9.27 4.05
CA ARG A 129 -0.44 -8.83 4.48
C ARG A 129 0.62 -8.99 3.40
N SER A 130 0.41 -9.91 2.46
CA SER A 130 1.40 -10.31 1.44
C SER A 130 0.93 -9.87 0.06
N PHE A 131 1.74 -9.10 -0.63
CA PHE A 131 1.42 -8.58 -1.96
C PHE A 131 2.67 -8.28 -2.77
N PHE A 132 2.54 -8.29 -4.09
CA PHE A 132 3.50 -7.71 -5.02
C PHE A 132 3.15 -6.27 -5.35
N LEU A 133 4.19 -5.45 -5.56
CA LEU A 133 4.07 -4.11 -6.12
C LEU A 133 4.63 -4.13 -7.55
N ILE A 134 3.81 -3.81 -8.52
CA ILE A 134 4.20 -3.72 -9.93
C ILE A 134 4.21 -2.25 -10.30
N PRO A 135 5.40 -1.64 -10.53
CA PRO A 135 5.48 -0.24 -10.89
C PRO A 135 4.88 0.01 -12.28
N LYS A 136 4.09 1.06 -12.41
CA LYS A 136 3.48 1.44 -13.70
C LYS A 136 4.50 2.04 -14.68
N ASP A 137 5.57 2.62 -14.17
CA ASP A 137 6.70 3.14 -14.96
C ASP A 137 7.64 2.04 -15.50
N ALA A 138 7.42 0.78 -15.09
CA ALA A 138 8.12 -0.38 -15.66
C ALA A 138 7.56 -0.83 -17.02
N PHE A 139 6.45 -0.28 -17.45
CA PHE A 139 5.85 -0.60 -18.74
C PHE A 139 6.36 0.36 -19.82
N ASP A 140 6.93 -0.18 -20.91
CA ASP A 140 7.53 0.60 -22.00
C ASP A 140 6.53 1.54 -22.69
N ASN A 141 5.24 1.16 -22.69
CA ASN A 141 4.18 1.97 -23.26
C ASN A 141 2.83 1.77 -22.55
N LEU A 142 1.91 2.72 -22.79
CA LEU A 142 0.58 2.70 -22.21
C LEU A 142 -0.30 1.55 -22.68
N THR A 143 -0.04 1.01 -23.88
CA THR A 143 -0.78 -0.13 -24.44
C THR A 143 -0.52 -1.38 -23.61
N ILE A 144 0.75 -1.72 -23.38
CA ILE A 144 1.16 -2.86 -22.53
C ILE A 144 0.61 -2.71 -21.12
N GLN A 145 0.67 -1.50 -20.56
CA GLN A 145 0.09 -1.22 -19.25
C GLN A 145 -1.43 -1.46 -19.21
N GLN A 146 -2.14 -1.07 -20.29
CA GLN A 146 -3.58 -1.31 -20.42
C GLN A 146 -3.89 -2.80 -20.57
N ASP A 147 -3.13 -3.53 -21.39
CA ASP A 147 -3.29 -4.98 -21.57
C ASP A 147 -3.12 -5.72 -20.25
N VAL A 148 -2.10 -5.37 -19.45
CA VAL A 148 -1.90 -5.94 -18.11
C VAL A 148 -3.05 -5.57 -17.18
N ARG A 149 -3.54 -4.33 -17.22
CA ARG A 149 -4.70 -3.90 -16.41
C ARG A 149 -5.95 -4.73 -16.74
N ASP A 150 -6.20 -4.95 -18.01
CA ASP A 150 -7.38 -5.72 -18.45
C ASP A 150 -7.21 -7.21 -18.14
N LEU A 151 -6.00 -7.75 -18.27
CA LEU A 151 -5.69 -9.11 -17.83
C LEU A 151 -5.94 -9.26 -16.30
N LEU A 152 -5.47 -8.33 -15.48
CA LEU A 152 -5.71 -8.35 -14.03
C LEU A 152 -7.19 -8.28 -13.69
N LYS A 153 -7.98 -7.41 -14.36
CA LYS A 153 -9.44 -7.31 -14.14
C LYS A 153 -10.17 -8.60 -14.50
N ASN A 154 -9.70 -9.30 -15.55
CA ASN A 154 -10.34 -10.54 -16.02
C ASN A 154 -9.97 -11.75 -15.15
N LYS A 155 -8.79 -11.77 -14.56
CA LYS A 155 -8.28 -12.93 -13.82
C LYS A 155 -8.42 -12.81 -12.30
N ILE A 156 -8.47 -11.58 -11.75
CA ILE A 156 -8.43 -11.32 -10.30
C ILE A 156 -9.49 -10.29 -9.92
N LYS A 157 -10.11 -10.46 -8.75
CA LYS A 157 -11.07 -9.49 -8.20
C LYS A 157 -10.38 -8.16 -7.89
N LYS A 158 -10.97 -7.05 -8.33
CA LYS A 158 -10.55 -5.70 -7.92
C LYS A 158 -11.03 -5.44 -6.48
N MET A 159 -10.13 -4.95 -5.63
CA MET A 159 -10.42 -4.54 -4.25
C MET A 159 -10.88 -3.09 -4.15
#